data_f2b1104909f5fc7dc1f773acb69cd834
#
_entry.id   f2b1104909f5fc7dc1f773acb69cd834
#
_cell.length_a   1.000
_cell.length_b   1.000
_cell.length_c   1.000
_cell.angle_alpha   90.00
_cell.angle_beta   90.00
_cell.angle_gamma   90.00
#
_symmetry.space_group_name_H-M   'P 1'
#
loop_
_entity.id
_entity.type
_entity.pdbx_description
1 polymer ?
#
loop_
_entity_poly.entity_id
_entity_poly.type
_entity_poly.pdbx_seq_one_letter_code
_entity_poly.pdbx_strand_id
1 'polypeptide(L)'
;MATPPQLTPEQRAAALAKAAEARAARAEIKARLKMGSMSLNDALASDDNNVGKLKVVSLLESLPGVGKVKARKVMDEIGIADNRRVQGLGTQQRQALRDALG
;
A
#
# COMPACT_ATOMS: atom_id res chain seq x y z
N MET A 1 33.68 -17.41 10.94
CA MET A 1 32.44 -17.02 10.29
C MET A 1 31.41 -16.60 11.35
N ALA A 2 30.92 -15.39 11.25
CA ALA A 2 29.97 -14.91 12.24
C ALA A 2 28.58 -15.49 11.98
N THR A 3 27.97 -16.07 13.00
CA THR A 3 26.57 -16.47 12.94
C THR A 3 25.69 -15.21 13.02
N PRO A 4 24.62 -15.11 12.21
CA PRO A 4 23.71 -14.01 12.33
C PRO A 4 23.13 -13.95 13.75
N PRO A 5 22.94 -12.76 14.32
CA PRO A 5 22.33 -12.66 15.64
C PRO A 5 20.92 -13.24 15.60
N GLN A 6 20.66 -14.13 16.54
CA GLN A 6 19.33 -14.72 16.69
C GLN A 6 18.49 -13.83 17.60
N LEU A 7 17.23 -13.69 17.25
CA LEU A 7 16.29 -12.97 18.10
C LEU A 7 16.01 -13.76 19.36
N THR A 8 15.94 -13.07 20.50
CA THR A 8 15.46 -13.70 21.74
C THR A 8 13.98 -14.05 21.57
N PRO A 9 13.42 -14.96 22.39
CA PRO A 9 11.99 -15.25 22.34
C PRO A 9 11.10 -13.98 22.48
N GLU A 10 11.50 -13.04 23.35
CA GLU A 10 10.77 -11.78 23.49
C GLU A 10 10.86 -10.91 22.24
N GLN A 11 12.04 -10.82 21.65
CA GLN A 11 12.22 -10.05 20.40
C GLN A 11 11.44 -10.67 19.26
N ARG A 12 11.41 -12.00 19.19
CA ARG A 12 10.64 -12.72 18.16
C ARG A 12 9.15 -12.47 18.34
N ALA A 13 8.64 -12.56 19.56
CA ALA A 13 7.24 -12.30 19.86
C ALA A 13 6.86 -10.86 19.51
N ALA A 14 7.72 -9.88 19.85
CA ALA A 14 7.49 -8.48 19.50
C ALA A 14 7.49 -8.25 17.98
N ALA A 15 8.40 -8.90 17.25
CA ALA A 15 8.45 -8.80 15.80
C ALA A 15 7.21 -9.40 15.14
N LEU A 16 6.74 -10.54 15.64
CA LEU A 16 5.51 -11.18 15.14
C LEU A 16 4.27 -10.32 15.44
N ALA A 17 4.21 -9.73 16.63
CA ALA A 17 3.12 -8.84 17.00
C ALA A 17 3.06 -7.60 16.09
N LYS A 18 4.21 -6.97 15.82
CA LYS A 18 4.28 -5.83 14.91
C LYS A 18 3.88 -6.21 13.48
N ALA A 19 4.32 -7.38 13.01
CA ALA A 19 3.95 -7.88 11.70
C ALA A 19 2.44 -8.14 11.61
N ALA A 20 1.84 -8.70 12.64
CA ALA A 20 0.41 -8.94 12.70
C ALA A 20 -0.38 -7.64 12.72
N GLU A 21 0.06 -6.64 13.49
CA GLU A 21 -0.55 -5.31 13.52
C GLU A 21 -0.49 -4.64 12.16
N ALA A 22 0.66 -4.70 11.48
CA ALA A 22 0.83 -4.12 10.15
C ALA A 22 -0.09 -4.79 9.12
N ARG A 23 -0.23 -6.11 9.19
CA ARG A 23 -1.14 -6.85 8.29
C ARG A 23 -2.59 -6.48 8.55
N ALA A 24 -2.99 -6.39 9.82
CA ALA A 24 -4.35 -6.00 10.20
C ALA A 24 -4.66 -4.58 9.74
N ALA A 25 -3.73 -3.65 9.93
CA ALA A 25 -3.89 -2.27 9.49
C ALA A 25 -4.04 -2.17 7.97
N ARG A 26 -3.22 -2.91 7.21
CA ARG A 26 -3.33 -2.94 5.75
C ARG A 26 -4.63 -3.55 5.28
N ALA A 27 -5.07 -4.64 5.92
CA ALA A 27 -6.34 -5.28 5.60
C ALA A 27 -7.52 -4.33 5.85
N GLU A 28 -7.48 -3.58 6.95
CA GLU A 28 -8.50 -2.58 7.26
C GLU A 28 -8.53 -1.46 6.21
N ILE A 29 -7.37 -0.95 5.82
CA ILE A 29 -7.27 0.09 4.79
C ILE A 29 -7.86 -0.42 3.47
N LYS A 30 -7.51 -1.63 3.05
CA LYS A 30 -8.05 -2.24 1.84
C LYS A 30 -9.56 -2.41 1.90
N ALA A 31 -10.08 -2.81 3.06
CA ALA A 31 -11.51 -2.93 3.27
C ALA A 31 -12.23 -1.60 3.14
N ARG A 32 -11.67 -0.53 3.72
CA ARG A 32 -12.20 0.82 3.60
C ARG A 32 -12.23 1.32 2.16
N LEU A 33 -11.17 1.03 1.41
CA LEU A 33 -11.11 1.36 -0.01
C LEU A 33 -12.19 0.64 -0.80
N LYS A 34 -12.37 -0.66 -0.55
CA LYS A 34 -13.41 -1.46 -1.19
C LYS A 34 -14.83 -0.97 -0.88
N MET A 35 -15.05 -0.57 0.37
CA MET A 35 -16.35 -0.09 0.83
C MET A 35 -16.64 1.33 0.40
N GLY A 36 -15.67 2.04 -0.14
CA GLY A 36 -15.82 3.44 -0.53
C GLY A 36 -15.73 4.42 0.64
N SER A 37 -15.40 3.95 1.84
CA SER A 37 -15.21 4.84 2.99
C SER A 37 -13.87 5.57 2.98
N MET A 38 -12.92 5.11 2.16
CA MET A 38 -11.66 5.79 1.88
C MET A 38 -11.49 5.91 0.37
N SER A 39 -11.29 7.13 -0.12
CA SER A 39 -11.07 7.37 -1.55
C SER A 39 -9.58 7.26 -1.91
N LEU A 40 -9.29 7.20 -3.21
CA LEU A 40 -7.92 7.28 -3.70
C LEU A 40 -7.24 8.57 -3.22
N ASN A 41 -7.94 9.70 -3.29
CA ASN A 41 -7.41 10.98 -2.82
C ASN A 41 -7.07 10.93 -1.33
N ASP A 42 -7.93 10.33 -0.52
CA ASP A 42 -7.69 10.17 0.91
C ASP A 42 -6.43 9.36 1.17
N ALA A 43 -6.25 8.26 0.45
CA ALA A 43 -5.07 7.40 0.58
C ALA A 43 -3.79 8.13 0.15
N LEU A 44 -3.83 8.84 -0.96
CA LEU A 44 -2.67 9.58 -1.47
C LEU A 44 -2.29 10.76 -0.59
N ALA A 45 -3.24 11.35 0.11
CA ALA A 45 -3.02 12.46 1.02
C ALA A 45 -2.74 12.02 2.46
N SER A 46 -2.85 10.72 2.76
CA SER A 46 -2.68 10.21 4.12
C SER A 46 -1.23 10.23 4.57
N ASP A 47 -1.01 10.64 5.81
CA ASP A 47 0.30 10.57 6.48
C ASP A 47 0.51 9.25 7.21
N ASP A 48 -0.47 8.34 7.17
CA ASP A 48 -0.40 7.05 7.82
C ASP A 48 0.68 6.18 7.18
N ASN A 49 1.65 5.72 7.98
CA ASN A 49 2.71 4.84 7.52
C ASN A 49 2.18 3.54 6.92
N ASN A 50 1.07 3.03 7.42
CA ASN A 50 0.48 1.80 6.91
C ASN A 50 -0.06 2.00 5.49
N VAL A 51 -0.62 3.16 5.19
CA VAL A 51 -1.03 3.53 3.83
C VAL A 51 0.20 3.71 2.95
N GLY A 52 1.21 4.42 3.44
CA GLY A 52 2.45 4.67 2.69
C GLY A 52 3.20 3.39 2.32
N LYS A 53 3.13 2.37 3.15
CA LYS A 53 3.79 1.08 2.92
C LYS A 53 3.03 0.16 1.97
N LEU A 54 1.80 0.45 1.63
CA LEU A 54 1.04 -0.34 0.65
C LEU A 54 1.69 -0.21 -0.72
N LYS A 55 1.72 -1.31 -1.46
CA LYS A 55 2.09 -1.25 -2.87
C LYS A 55 0.98 -0.52 -3.63
N VAL A 56 1.37 0.28 -4.61
CA VAL A 56 0.41 1.03 -5.43
C VAL A 56 -0.59 0.08 -6.09
N VAL A 57 -0.12 -1.05 -6.62
CA VAL A 57 -0.98 -2.05 -7.24
C VAL A 57 -2.05 -2.55 -6.27
N SER A 58 -1.69 -2.81 -5.02
CA SER A 58 -2.64 -3.25 -4.00
C SER A 58 -3.68 -2.18 -3.67
N LEU A 59 -3.25 -0.93 -3.59
CA LEU A 59 -4.13 0.21 -3.37
C LEU A 59 -5.17 0.31 -4.49
N LEU A 60 -4.72 0.27 -5.74
CA LEU A 60 -5.59 0.41 -6.91
C LEU A 60 -6.55 -0.77 -7.04
N GLU A 61 -6.07 -1.99 -6.82
CA GLU A 61 -6.90 -3.20 -6.88
C GLU A 61 -8.01 -3.20 -5.82
N SER A 62 -7.80 -2.49 -4.72
CA SER A 62 -8.78 -2.39 -3.64
C SER A 62 -9.88 -1.37 -3.91
N LEU A 63 -9.70 -0.50 -4.90
CA LEU A 63 -10.71 0.50 -5.24
C LEU A 63 -11.93 -0.16 -5.91
N PRO A 64 -13.17 0.32 -5.61
CA PRO A 64 -14.37 -0.19 -6.27
C PRO A 64 -14.30 0.03 -7.78
N GLY A 65 -14.61 -1.02 -8.54
CA GLY A 65 -14.62 -0.95 -10.01
C GLY A 65 -13.25 -0.99 -10.66
N VAL A 66 -12.16 -1.10 -9.89
CA VAL A 66 -10.80 -1.24 -10.41
C VAL A 66 -10.33 -2.66 -10.16
N GLY A 67 -10.20 -3.44 -11.21
CA GLY A 67 -9.65 -4.79 -11.13
C GLY A 67 -8.14 -4.79 -11.32
N LYS A 68 -7.53 -5.98 -11.21
CA LYS A 68 -6.08 -6.14 -11.40
C LYS A 68 -5.62 -5.65 -12.76
N VAL A 69 -6.38 -5.93 -13.81
CA VAL A 69 -6.02 -5.55 -15.18
C VAL A 69 -6.02 -4.03 -15.32
N LYS A 70 -7.08 -3.37 -14.85
CA LYS A 70 -7.18 -1.91 -14.92
C LYS A 70 -6.11 -1.23 -14.07
N ALA A 71 -5.83 -1.76 -12.88
CA ALA A 71 -4.79 -1.23 -12.01
C ALA A 71 -3.42 -1.25 -12.70
N ARG A 72 -3.06 -2.37 -13.30
CA ARG A 72 -1.78 -2.50 -14.00
C ARG A 72 -1.71 -1.62 -15.23
N LYS A 73 -2.80 -1.53 -15.97
CA LYS A 73 -2.87 -0.67 -17.16
C LYS A 73 -2.62 0.79 -16.81
N VAL A 74 -3.26 1.28 -15.76
CA VAL A 74 -3.06 2.66 -15.27
C VAL A 74 -1.62 2.86 -14.82
N MET A 75 -1.06 1.92 -14.07
CA MET A 75 0.33 1.98 -13.63
C MET A 75 1.30 2.03 -14.81
N ASP A 76 1.08 1.20 -15.82
CA ASP A 76 1.91 1.17 -17.03
C ASP A 76 1.83 2.50 -17.77
N GLU A 77 0.65 3.07 -17.92
CA GLU A 77 0.44 4.35 -18.58
C GLU A 77 1.15 5.50 -17.86
N ILE A 78 1.17 5.47 -16.54
CA ILE A 78 1.82 6.49 -15.72
C ILE A 78 3.32 6.25 -15.59
N GLY A 79 3.75 4.99 -15.73
CA GLY A 79 5.15 4.59 -15.55
C GLY A 79 5.49 4.25 -14.11
N ILE A 80 4.56 3.62 -13.39
CA ILE A 80 4.76 3.18 -12.01
C ILE A 80 5.19 1.72 -12.01
N ALA A 81 6.31 1.42 -11.34
CA ALA A 81 6.79 0.04 -11.22
C ALA A 81 5.87 -0.81 -10.33
N ASP A 82 5.79 -2.11 -10.60
CA ASP A 82 4.91 -3.03 -9.88
C ASP A 82 5.19 -3.08 -8.36
N ASN A 83 6.44 -2.86 -7.98
CA ASN A 83 6.85 -2.88 -6.56
C ASN A 83 6.85 -1.51 -5.90
N ARG A 84 6.40 -0.47 -6.59
CA ARG A 84 6.34 0.87 -6.03
C ARG A 84 5.33 0.93 -4.90
N ARG A 85 5.71 1.55 -3.80
CA ARG A 85 4.83 1.80 -2.65
C ARG A 85 4.26 3.21 -2.72
N VAL A 86 3.12 3.42 -2.06
CA VAL A 86 2.44 4.72 -2.05
C VAL A 86 3.37 5.84 -1.62
N GLN A 87 4.16 5.63 -0.56
CA GLN A 87 5.10 6.64 -0.06
C GLN A 87 6.23 6.97 -1.05
N GLY A 88 6.50 6.10 -2.00
CA GLY A 88 7.52 6.32 -3.04
C GLY A 88 7.02 7.03 -4.28
N LEU A 89 5.75 7.40 -4.34
CA LEU A 89 5.19 8.11 -5.48
C LEU A 89 5.62 9.58 -5.49
N GLY A 90 6.01 10.06 -6.68
CA GLY A 90 6.25 11.48 -6.89
C GLY A 90 4.95 12.27 -7.03
N THR A 91 5.04 13.58 -6.94
CA THR A 91 3.87 14.48 -7.04
C THR A 91 3.14 14.30 -8.36
N GLN A 92 3.88 14.18 -9.46
CA GLN A 92 3.29 13.99 -10.79
C GLN A 92 2.57 12.66 -10.91
N GLN A 93 3.14 11.60 -10.35
CA GLN A 93 2.53 10.27 -10.36
C GLN A 93 1.23 10.25 -9.55
N ARG A 94 1.22 10.91 -8.40
CA ARG A 94 0.02 11.04 -7.56
C ARG A 94 -1.09 11.79 -8.30
N GLN A 95 -0.73 12.89 -8.95
CA GLN A 95 -1.68 13.66 -9.73
C GLN A 95 -2.24 12.86 -10.90
N ALA A 96 -1.38 12.12 -11.61
CA ALA A 96 -1.80 11.27 -12.71
C ALA A 96 -2.78 10.17 -12.25
N LEU A 97 -2.55 9.59 -11.08
CA LEU A 97 -3.48 8.61 -10.49
C LEU A 97 -4.84 9.25 -10.18
N ARG A 98 -4.84 10.45 -9.62
CA ARG A 98 -6.08 11.18 -9.33
C ARG A 98 -6.85 11.47 -10.61
N ASP A 99 -6.15 11.88 -11.66
CA ASP A 99 -6.76 12.20 -12.95
C ASP A 99 -7.34 10.95 -13.62
N ALA A 100 -6.70 9.80 -13.46
CA ALA A 100 -7.12 8.55 -14.08
C ALA A 100 -8.26 7.86 -13.31
N LEU A 101 -8.24 7.90 -11.98
CA LEU A 101 -9.11 7.10 -11.14
C LEU A 101 -9.85 7.88 -10.04
N GLY A 102 -9.42 9.08 -9.80
CA GLY A 102 -9.98 9.92 -8.73
C GLY A 102 -11.35 10.51 -9.01
#